data_cc5a2091c984d6e7c1943703f896780e
#
_entry.id   cc5a2091c984d6e7c1943703f896780e
#
_cell.length_a   1.000
_cell.length_b   1.000
_cell.length_c   1.000
_cell.angle_alpha   90.00
_cell.angle_beta   90.00
_cell.angle_gamma   90.00
#
_symmetry.space_group_name_H-M   'P 1'
#
loop_
_entity.id
_entity.type
_entity.pdbx_description
1 polymer ?
#
loop_
_entity_poly.entity_id
_entity_poly.type
_entity_poly.pdbx_seq_one_letter_code
_entity_poly.pdbx_strand_id
1 'polypeptide(L)'
;MTDYSLYRGSIFHCIENGSNVEPVYFPDGLMAVSGGRIVEVGEYSELSAKFSSGDFLVHFKDSLIMTGFIDSHIHYPQYKVISSYGTSLLEWLNKYTFVEEQKFSDIDYAASVAELFLDELLKNGTTTAMTFCTSHKQSVDVFYSAAEKRNLRMIAGKVMMDRNAPDEICHDIESSYSD
;
A
#
# COMPACT_ATOMS: atom_id res chain seq x y z
N MET A 1 12.35 -24.39 -18.96
CA MET A 1 12.65 -24.56 -17.52
C MET A 1 11.92 -23.48 -16.80
N THR A 2 11.30 -23.77 -15.68
CA THR A 2 10.65 -22.74 -14.87
C THR A 2 11.73 -22.04 -14.05
N ASP A 3 11.92 -20.73 -14.25
CA ASP A 3 12.90 -19.96 -13.48
C ASP A 3 12.27 -19.59 -12.11
N TYR A 4 12.96 -19.97 -11.06
CA TYR A 4 12.59 -19.64 -9.70
C TYR A 4 13.51 -18.56 -9.12
N SER A 5 12.92 -17.61 -8.40
CA SER A 5 13.64 -16.74 -7.49
C SER A 5 13.45 -17.27 -6.07
N LEU A 6 14.56 -17.58 -5.42
CA LEU A 6 14.59 -18.22 -4.11
C LEU A 6 15.05 -17.22 -3.06
N TYR A 7 14.30 -17.14 -1.96
CA TYR A 7 14.58 -16.24 -0.85
C TYR A 7 14.72 -17.07 0.43
N ARG A 8 15.90 -17.08 1.02
CA ARG A 8 16.19 -17.77 2.28
C ARG A 8 16.33 -16.78 3.41
N GLY A 9 15.82 -17.11 4.58
CA GLY A 9 15.95 -16.33 5.80
C GLY A 9 14.95 -16.80 6.86
N SER A 10 14.83 -16.06 7.95
CA SER A 10 13.71 -16.28 8.86
C SER A 10 12.43 -15.84 8.15
N ILE A 11 11.41 -16.71 8.13
CA ILE A 11 10.15 -16.43 7.43
C ILE A 11 8.99 -16.52 8.42
N PHE A 12 8.15 -15.49 8.43
CA PHE A 12 6.92 -15.46 9.21
C PHE A 12 5.72 -15.14 8.31
N HIS A 13 4.69 -15.99 8.38
CA HIS A 13 3.42 -15.75 7.72
C HIS A 13 2.27 -16.38 8.49
N CYS A 14 1.04 -16.15 8.04
CA CYS A 14 -0.14 -16.77 8.58
C CYS A 14 -0.79 -17.66 7.52
N ILE A 15 -1.40 -18.76 7.96
CA ILE A 15 -2.19 -19.66 7.12
C ILE A 15 -3.63 -19.72 7.64
N GLU A 16 -4.56 -19.84 6.72
CA GLU A 16 -5.96 -20.12 7.06
C GLU A 16 -6.14 -21.62 7.30
N ASN A 17 -6.74 -21.95 8.44
CA ASN A 17 -7.11 -23.32 8.79
C ASN A 17 -8.59 -23.33 9.21
N GLY A 18 -9.47 -23.51 8.25
CA GLY A 18 -10.92 -23.35 8.45
C GLY A 18 -11.31 -21.92 8.79
N SER A 19 -11.85 -21.68 9.98
CA SER A 19 -12.20 -20.34 10.48
C SER A 19 -11.07 -19.68 11.29
N ASN A 20 -9.94 -20.37 11.49
CA ASN A 20 -8.83 -19.92 12.29
C ASN A 20 -7.69 -19.42 11.41
N VAL A 21 -6.91 -18.48 11.94
CA VAL A 21 -5.65 -18.02 11.34
C VAL A 21 -4.52 -18.46 12.27
N GLU A 22 -3.59 -19.24 11.73
CA GLU A 22 -2.46 -19.78 12.49
C GLU A 22 -1.15 -19.13 12.04
N PRO A 23 -0.33 -18.61 12.99
CA PRO A 23 0.99 -18.12 12.67
C PRO A 23 1.95 -19.27 12.37
N VAL A 24 2.76 -19.11 11.34
CA VAL A 24 3.81 -20.05 10.94
C VAL A 24 5.15 -19.32 10.92
N TYR A 25 6.16 -19.91 11.53
CA TYR A 25 7.50 -19.35 11.60
C TYR A 25 8.57 -20.40 11.26
N PHE A 26 9.40 -20.07 10.29
CA PHE A 26 10.56 -20.87 9.88
C PHE A 26 11.84 -20.09 10.23
N PRO A 27 12.62 -20.54 11.23
CA PRO A 27 13.89 -19.88 11.57
C PRO A 27 14.90 -19.83 10.42
N ASP A 28 14.93 -20.85 9.59
CA ASP A 28 15.72 -20.96 8.36
C ASP A 28 14.81 -21.45 7.22
N GLY A 29 13.97 -20.56 6.75
CA GLY A 29 12.99 -20.83 5.72
C GLY A 29 13.50 -20.59 4.31
N LEU A 30 12.82 -21.21 3.34
CA LEU A 30 12.96 -20.98 1.92
C LEU A 30 11.60 -20.60 1.32
N MET A 31 11.57 -19.50 0.59
CA MET A 31 10.43 -19.09 -0.22
C MET A 31 10.82 -19.12 -1.69
N ALA A 32 10.09 -19.90 -2.47
CA ALA A 32 10.24 -19.95 -3.91
C ALA A 32 9.17 -19.14 -4.62
N VAL A 33 9.58 -18.29 -5.55
CA VAL A 33 8.74 -17.40 -6.34
C VAL A 33 8.93 -17.66 -7.82
N SER A 34 7.84 -17.76 -8.56
CA SER A 34 7.86 -17.87 -10.02
C SER A 34 6.69 -17.05 -10.60
N GLY A 35 6.96 -16.29 -11.66
CA GLY A 35 5.95 -15.44 -12.29
C GLY A 35 5.32 -14.40 -11.33
N GLY A 36 6.09 -13.90 -10.34
CA GLY A 36 5.62 -12.95 -9.35
C GLY A 36 4.69 -13.54 -8.26
N ARG A 37 4.61 -14.87 -8.17
CA ARG A 37 3.79 -15.56 -7.17
C ARG A 37 4.64 -16.49 -6.32
N ILE A 38 4.33 -16.55 -5.03
CA ILE A 38 4.91 -17.54 -4.12
C ILE A 38 4.35 -18.91 -4.52
N VAL A 39 5.22 -19.85 -4.82
CA VAL A 39 4.86 -21.22 -5.22
C VAL A 39 5.07 -22.22 -4.10
N GLU A 40 6.04 -21.97 -3.21
CA GLU A 40 6.28 -22.81 -2.04
C GLU A 40 7.00 -22.02 -0.94
N VAL A 41 6.68 -22.33 0.33
CA VAL A 41 7.34 -21.83 1.53
C VAL A 41 7.50 -22.97 2.53
N GLY A 42 8.67 -23.10 3.16
CA GLY A 42 8.92 -24.12 4.16
C GLY A 42 10.34 -24.07 4.69
N GLU A 43 10.74 -25.09 5.45
CA GLU A 43 12.09 -25.23 5.96
C GLU A 43 13.12 -25.37 4.82
N TYR A 44 14.23 -24.62 4.90
CA TYR A 44 15.29 -24.67 3.90
C TYR A 44 15.84 -26.10 3.72
N SER A 45 16.04 -26.83 4.81
CA SER A 45 16.56 -28.20 4.79
C SER A 45 15.69 -29.19 3.99
N GLU A 46 14.37 -28.94 3.94
CA GLU A 46 13.41 -29.79 3.24
C GLU A 46 13.24 -29.36 1.77
N LEU A 47 13.21 -28.07 1.52
CA LEU A 47 12.87 -27.51 0.20
C LEU A 47 14.08 -27.35 -0.71
N SER A 48 15.29 -27.16 -0.18
CA SER A 48 16.49 -26.86 -0.98
C SER A 48 16.82 -27.90 -2.06
N ALA A 49 16.49 -29.16 -1.80
CA ALA A 49 16.71 -30.25 -2.75
C ALA A 49 15.75 -30.24 -3.96
N LYS A 50 14.64 -29.51 -3.87
CA LYS A 50 13.63 -29.40 -4.95
C LYS A 50 14.02 -28.43 -6.05
N PHE A 51 14.94 -27.51 -5.76
CA PHE A 51 15.32 -26.42 -6.65
C PHE A 51 16.74 -26.65 -7.22
N SER A 52 16.96 -26.24 -8.46
CA SER A 52 18.24 -26.46 -9.13
C SER A 52 19.30 -25.46 -8.67
N SER A 53 20.58 -25.85 -8.83
CA SER A 53 21.69 -24.92 -8.53
C SER A 53 21.79 -23.71 -9.47
N GLY A 54 20.94 -23.65 -10.49
CA GLY A 54 20.83 -22.53 -11.43
C GLY A 54 19.78 -21.49 -11.05
N ASP A 55 18.94 -21.78 -10.04
CA ASP A 55 17.94 -20.84 -9.56
C ASP A 55 18.60 -19.69 -8.78
N PHE A 56 18.04 -18.48 -8.93
CA PHE A 56 18.57 -17.29 -8.24
C PHE A 56 18.23 -17.32 -6.76
N LEU A 57 19.24 -17.47 -5.89
CA LEU A 57 19.06 -17.51 -4.42
C LEU A 57 19.59 -16.24 -3.75
N VAL A 58 18.72 -15.55 -3.01
CA VAL A 58 19.08 -14.48 -2.09
C VAL A 58 18.94 -14.96 -0.64
N HIS A 59 19.99 -14.79 0.17
CA HIS A 59 19.97 -15.16 1.59
C HIS A 59 19.99 -13.91 2.49
N PHE A 60 18.89 -13.69 3.19
CA PHE A 60 18.71 -12.63 4.21
C PHE A 60 19.07 -13.20 5.60
N LYS A 61 20.35 -13.10 6.00
CA LYS A 61 20.87 -13.76 7.22
C LYS A 61 20.31 -13.20 8.53
N ASP A 62 20.11 -11.86 8.58
CA ASP A 62 19.75 -11.16 9.82
C ASP A 62 18.44 -10.39 9.65
N SER A 63 17.51 -10.95 8.85
CA SER A 63 16.27 -10.29 8.49
C SER A 63 15.11 -11.27 8.58
N LEU A 64 13.92 -10.72 8.81
CA LEU A 64 12.66 -11.44 8.76
C LEU A 64 11.94 -11.17 7.45
N ILE A 65 11.67 -12.23 6.69
CA ILE A 65 10.78 -12.18 5.53
C ILE A 65 9.36 -12.38 6.05
N MET A 66 8.47 -11.45 5.75
CA MET A 66 7.08 -11.53 6.17
C MET A 66 6.13 -10.94 5.12
N THR A 67 4.84 -11.16 5.29
CA THR A 67 3.81 -10.54 4.45
C THR A 67 3.84 -9.02 4.59
N GLY A 68 3.54 -8.30 3.51
CA GLY A 68 3.41 -6.85 3.56
C GLY A 68 2.29 -6.40 4.52
N PHE A 69 2.47 -5.21 5.10
CA PHE A 69 1.48 -4.63 6.01
C PHE A 69 0.21 -4.21 5.26
N ILE A 70 -0.89 -4.25 6.00
CA ILE A 70 -2.20 -3.79 5.56
C ILE A 70 -2.58 -2.58 6.40
N ASP A 71 -2.77 -1.42 5.76
CA ASP A 71 -3.27 -0.20 6.41
C ASP A 71 -4.75 -0.02 6.07
N SER A 72 -5.61 -0.09 7.08
CA SER A 72 -7.05 -0.01 6.91
C SER A 72 -7.61 1.42 6.95
N HIS A 73 -6.78 2.45 7.16
CA HIS A 73 -7.20 3.84 7.21
C HIS A 73 -6.04 4.80 7.00
N ILE A 74 -5.87 5.29 5.78
CA ILE A 74 -4.81 6.24 5.45
C ILE A 74 -5.32 7.27 4.41
N HIS A 75 -4.73 8.48 4.42
CA HIS A 75 -5.08 9.58 3.52
C HIS A 75 -3.88 9.98 2.66
N TYR A 76 -3.89 9.68 1.35
CA TYR A 76 -2.77 10.06 0.51
C TYR A 76 -2.63 11.57 0.30
N PRO A 77 -3.72 12.38 0.27
CA PRO A 77 -3.58 13.83 0.12
C PRO A 77 -2.87 14.51 1.29
N GLN A 78 -2.88 13.87 2.46
CA GLN A 78 -2.27 14.41 3.68
C GLN A 78 -0.77 14.10 3.79
N TYR A 79 -0.19 13.41 2.82
CA TYR A 79 1.23 13.03 2.83
C TYR A 79 2.17 14.23 3.05
N LYS A 80 1.89 15.37 2.41
CA LYS A 80 2.74 16.56 2.53
C LYS A 80 2.49 17.40 3.79
N VAL A 81 1.47 17.07 4.58
CA VAL A 81 1.16 17.74 5.85
C VAL A 81 1.41 16.86 7.07
N ILE A 82 2.10 15.74 6.89
CA ILE A 82 2.55 14.87 7.98
C ILE A 82 3.34 15.71 9.00
N SER A 83 3.04 15.50 10.29
CA SER A 83 3.66 16.21 11.43
C SER A 83 3.40 17.72 11.49
N SER A 84 2.49 18.27 10.71
CA SER A 84 2.06 19.65 10.85
C SER A 84 1.30 19.83 12.17
N TYR A 85 1.65 20.85 12.95
CA TYR A 85 1.07 21.10 14.26
C TYR A 85 -0.21 21.91 14.19
N GLY A 86 -1.25 21.45 14.86
CA GLY A 86 -2.49 22.19 15.12
C GLY A 86 -2.92 22.05 16.59
N THR A 87 -3.48 23.09 17.17
CA THR A 87 -3.98 23.08 18.55
C THR A 87 -5.29 22.31 18.68
N SER A 88 -6.02 22.17 17.59
CA SER A 88 -7.26 21.39 17.48
C SER A 88 -7.35 20.75 16.10
N LEU A 89 -8.23 19.75 15.97
CA LEU A 89 -8.51 19.12 14.68
C LEU A 89 -9.02 20.12 13.64
N LEU A 90 -9.94 20.99 14.01
CA LEU A 90 -10.51 21.98 13.09
C LEU A 90 -9.48 23.01 12.64
N GLU A 91 -8.60 23.45 13.53
CA GLU A 91 -7.49 24.34 13.16
C GLU A 91 -6.55 23.63 12.19
N TRP A 92 -6.19 22.39 12.47
CA TRP A 92 -5.32 21.59 11.62
C TRP A 92 -5.91 21.36 10.22
N LEU A 93 -7.20 21.02 10.14
CA LEU A 93 -7.92 20.86 8.87
C LEU A 93 -7.88 22.16 8.06
N ASN A 94 -8.26 23.29 8.64
CA ASN A 94 -8.33 24.56 7.93
C ASN A 94 -6.94 25.11 7.54
N LYS A 95 -5.93 24.89 8.36
CA LYS A 95 -4.61 25.46 8.15
C LYS A 95 -3.75 24.66 7.19
N TYR A 96 -3.90 23.34 7.16
CA TYR A 96 -3.03 22.45 6.42
C TYR A 96 -3.81 21.55 5.46
N THR A 97 -4.75 20.75 5.96
CA THR A 97 -5.36 19.66 5.18
C THR A 97 -6.18 20.21 4.01
N PHE A 98 -7.13 21.10 4.25
CA PHE A 98 -7.97 21.66 3.19
C PHE A 98 -7.15 22.46 2.18
N VAL A 99 -6.13 23.20 2.64
CA VAL A 99 -5.21 23.93 1.77
C VAL A 99 -4.42 23.00 0.86
N GLU A 100 -4.04 21.84 1.38
CA GLU A 100 -3.33 20.82 0.58
C GLU A 100 -4.28 20.12 -0.38
N GLU A 101 -5.46 19.70 0.07
CA GLU A 101 -6.43 18.96 -0.73
C GLU A 101 -6.96 19.75 -1.93
N GLN A 102 -7.09 21.08 -1.84
CA GLN A 102 -7.46 21.93 -2.98
C GLN A 102 -6.52 21.81 -4.18
N LYS A 103 -5.22 21.55 -3.94
CA LYS A 103 -4.22 21.40 -5.00
C LYS A 103 -4.45 20.17 -5.88
N PHE A 104 -5.24 19.21 -5.40
CA PHE A 104 -5.56 17.98 -6.12
C PHE A 104 -6.60 18.17 -7.25
N SER A 105 -7.11 19.39 -7.42
CA SER A 105 -7.79 19.81 -8.64
C SER A 105 -6.84 19.82 -9.85
N ASP A 106 -5.52 20.00 -9.62
CA ASP A 106 -4.48 19.84 -10.60
C ASP A 106 -4.07 18.36 -10.71
N ILE A 107 -4.31 17.78 -11.88
CA ILE A 107 -4.06 16.34 -12.15
C ILE A 107 -2.57 15.98 -12.05
N ASP A 108 -1.67 16.85 -12.48
CA ASP A 108 -0.23 16.61 -12.45
C ASP A 108 0.29 16.67 -11.01
N TYR A 109 -0.26 17.59 -10.21
CA TYR A 109 0.02 17.64 -8.78
C TYR A 109 -0.45 16.37 -8.08
N ALA A 110 -1.71 15.97 -8.29
CA ALA A 110 -2.28 14.76 -7.70
C ALA A 110 -1.47 13.51 -8.08
N ALA A 111 -1.09 13.37 -9.36
CA ALA A 111 -0.26 12.27 -9.83
C ALA A 111 1.11 12.26 -9.14
N SER A 112 1.78 13.41 -9.02
CA SER A 112 3.08 13.51 -8.37
C SER A 112 3.05 13.08 -6.90
N VAL A 113 1.98 13.45 -6.18
CA VAL A 113 1.80 13.06 -4.77
C VAL A 113 1.45 11.58 -4.65
N ALA A 114 0.64 11.04 -5.57
CA ALA A 114 0.31 9.61 -5.58
C ALA A 114 1.55 8.74 -5.76
N GLU A 115 2.45 9.10 -6.69
CA GLU A 115 3.71 8.39 -6.91
C GLU A 115 4.58 8.40 -5.63
N LEU A 116 4.77 9.58 -5.01
CA LEU A 116 5.55 9.71 -3.77
C LEU A 116 4.94 8.91 -2.60
N PHE A 117 3.63 9.02 -2.41
CA PHE A 117 2.92 8.33 -1.33
C PHE A 117 3.02 6.82 -1.45
N LEU A 118 2.78 6.26 -2.64
CA LEU A 118 2.85 4.82 -2.87
C LEU A 118 4.28 4.28 -2.74
N ASP A 119 5.29 5.05 -3.14
CA ASP A 119 6.69 4.70 -2.90
C ASP A 119 7.03 4.66 -1.41
N GLU A 120 6.49 5.61 -0.62
CA GLU A 120 6.69 5.60 0.84
C GLU A 120 5.97 4.43 1.51
N LEU A 121 4.76 4.05 1.06
CA LEU A 121 4.10 2.83 1.55
C LEU A 121 4.98 1.61 1.35
N LEU A 122 5.54 1.43 0.15
CA LEU A 122 6.43 0.30 -0.17
C LEU A 122 7.71 0.32 0.67
N LYS A 123 8.36 1.48 0.83
CA LYS A 123 9.55 1.62 1.66
C LYS A 123 9.31 1.24 3.12
N ASN A 124 8.08 1.44 3.60
CA ASN A 124 7.67 1.10 4.96
C ASN A 124 6.98 -0.27 5.07
N GLY A 125 6.96 -1.05 3.98
CA GLY A 125 6.45 -2.42 3.96
C GLY A 125 4.94 -2.55 3.82
N THR A 126 4.20 -1.47 3.56
CA THR A 126 2.76 -1.51 3.33
C THR A 126 2.47 -1.84 1.87
N THR A 127 1.75 -2.93 1.63
CA THR A 127 1.42 -3.43 0.28
C THR A 127 -0.07 -3.41 -0.03
N THR A 128 -0.89 -3.19 0.99
CA THR A 128 -2.35 -3.08 0.88
C THR A 128 -2.82 -1.92 1.73
N ALA A 129 -3.65 -1.04 1.20
CA ALA A 129 -4.22 0.04 1.98
C ALA A 129 -5.66 0.37 1.59
N MET A 130 -6.45 0.81 2.58
CA MET A 130 -7.73 1.48 2.37
C MET A 130 -7.47 2.99 2.47
N THR A 131 -7.47 3.67 1.33
CA THR A 131 -6.95 5.02 1.17
C THR A 131 -8.06 6.00 0.84
N PHE A 132 -8.15 7.07 1.63
CA PHE A 132 -8.96 8.23 1.26
C PHE A 132 -8.21 9.10 0.26
N CYS A 133 -8.86 9.40 -0.87
CA CYS A 133 -8.41 10.41 -1.83
C CYS A 133 -8.97 11.79 -1.45
N THR A 134 -9.14 12.70 -2.40
CA THR A 134 -9.83 13.97 -2.18
C THR A 134 -11.25 13.94 -2.72
N SER A 135 -11.95 15.08 -2.67
CA SER A 135 -13.24 15.26 -3.33
C SER A 135 -13.12 15.37 -4.85
N HIS A 136 -11.93 15.56 -5.40
CA HIS A 136 -11.67 15.63 -6.83
C HIS A 136 -11.54 14.23 -7.43
N LYS A 137 -12.41 13.86 -8.39
CA LYS A 137 -12.41 12.55 -9.05
C LYS A 137 -11.06 12.17 -9.65
N GLN A 138 -10.37 13.11 -10.31
CA GLN A 138 -9.07 12.87 -10.92
C GLN A 138 -8.01 12.42 -9.91
N SER A 139 -8.15 12.78 -8.64
CA SER A 139 -7.24 12.31 -7.59
C SER A 139 -7.31 10.79 -7.39
N VAL A 140 -8.50 10.21 -7.58
CA VAL A 140 -8.73 8.75 -7.51
C VAL A 140 -8.16 8.07 -8.75
N ASP A 141 -8.40 8.64 -9.93
CA ASP A 141 -7.97 8.05 -11.21
C ASP A 141 -6.44 7.94 -11.29
N VAL A 142 -5.71 9.02 -10.93
CA VAL A 142 -4.24 9.00 -10.93
C VAL A 142 -3.68 8.11 -9.83
N PHE A 143 -4.35 8.03 -8.68
CA PHE A 143 -3.95 7.15 -7.58
C PHE A 143 -3.99 5.68 -8.01
N TYR A 144 -5.09 5.23 -8.62
CA TYR A 144 -5.20 3.86 -9.11
C TYR A 144 -4.21 3.57 -10.25
N SER A 145 -4.00 4.53 -11.16
CA SER A 145 -3.00 4.38 -12.23
C SER A 145 -1.59 4.18 -11.68
N ALA A 146 -1.23 4.92 -10.62
CA ALA A 146 0.07 4.79 -9.96
C ALA A 146 0.20 3.48 -9.13
N ALA A 147 -0.90 3.05 -8.49
CA ALA A 147 -0.94 1.80 -7.73
C ALA A 147 -0.83 0.56 -8.64
N GLU A 148 -1.51 0.57 -9.79
CA GLU A 148 -1.46 -0.51 -10.78
C GLU A 148 -0.04 -0.73 -11.32
N LYS A 149 0.69 0.35 -11.64
CA LYS A 149 2.10 0.26 -12.08
C LYS A 149 3.00 -0.46 -11.07
N ARG A 150 2.66 -0.39 -9.78
CA ARG A 150 3.40 -1.01 -8.66
C ARG A 150 2.85 -2.37 -8.24
N ASN A 151 1.76 -2.82 -8.88
CA ASN A 151 1.03 -4.02 -8.50
C ASN A 151 0.61 -4.02 -7.01
N LEU A 152 0.24 -2.85 -6.48
CA LEU A 152 -0.23 -2.68 -5.11
C LEU A 152 -1.72 -2.97 -5.01
N ARG A 153 -2.15 -3.54 -3.88
CA ARG A 153 -3.56 -3.81 -3.60
C ARG A 153 -4.16 -2.64 -2.84
N MET A 154 -4.88 -1.77 -3.55
CA MET A 154 -5.48 -0.58 -2.96
C MET A 154 -7.00 -0.62 -3.03
N ILE A 155 -7.64 -0.13 -1.97
CA ILE A 155 -9.06 0.20 -1.92
C ILE A 155 -9.11 1.71 -1.72
N ALA A 156 -9.67 2.44 -2.67
CA ALA A 156 -9.72 3.89 -2.60
C ALA A 156 -11.02 4.43 -3.16
N GLY A 157 -11.36 5.64 -2.78
CA GLY A 157 -12.53 6.32 -3.28
C GLY A 157 -12.45 7.82 -3.08
N LYS A 158 -13.30 8.52 -3.82
CA LYS A 158 -13.52 9.95 -3.69
C LYS A 158 -14.15 10.26 -2.34
N VAL A 159 -13.68 11.30 -1.66
CA VAL A 159 -14.32 11.84 -0.47
C VAL A 159 -15.52 12.67 -0.88
N MET A 160 -16.68 12.41 -0.29
CA MET A 160 -17.88 13.20 -0.49
C MET A 160 -17.95 14.28 0.60
N MET A 161 -17.80 15.53 0.20
CA MET A 161 -17.75 16.68 1.09
C MET A 161 -18.77 17.74 0.62
N ASP A 162 -19.85 17.92 1.38
CA ASP A 162 -20.99 18.77 0.98
C ASP A 162 -21.09 20.06 1.82
N ARG A 163 -20.29 20.18 2.90
CA ARG A 163 -20.35 21.31 3.85
C ARG A 163 -19.14 21.37 4.76
N ASN A 164 -18.97 22.50 5.45
CA ASN A 164 -17.93 22.73 6.46
C ASN A 164 -16.49 22.60 5.93
N ALA A 165 -16.30 22.85 4.65
CA ALA A 165 -15.01 22.87 3.96
C ALA A 165 -15.00 24.05 2.96
N PRO A 166 -13.83 24.46 2.46
CA PRO A 166 -13.73 25.44 1.37
C PRO A 166 -14.52 25.03 0.13
N ASP A 167 -15.07 26.03 -0.57
CA ASP A 167 -15.91 25.79 -1.76
C ASP A 167 -15.20 24.98 -2.84
N GLU A 168 -13.87 25.09 -2.95
CA GLU A 168 -13.04 24.41 -3.94
C GLU A 168 -12.98 22.88 -3.76
N ILE A 169 -13.32 22.39 -2.58
CA ILE A 169 -13.37 20.94 -2.26
C ILE A 169 -14.77 20.47 -1.86
N CYS A 170 -15.75 21.38 -1.82
CA CYS A 170 -17.15 21.04 -1.63
C CYS A 170 -17.81 20.67 -2.95
N HIS A 171 -18.60 19.63 -2.95
CA HIS A 171 -19.41 19.17 -4.07
C HIS A 171 -20.85 18.96 -3.63
N ASP A 172 -21.82 19.30 -4.45
CA ASP A 172 -23.20 18.95 -4.18
C ASP A 172 -23.44 17.43 -4.27
N ILE A 173 -24.58 17.00 -3.77
CA ILE A 173 -24.92 15.57 -3.70
C ILE A 173 -25.01 14.94 -5.09
N GLU A 174 -25.56 15.65 -6.07
CA GLU A 174 -25.76 15.12 -7.43
C GLU A 174 -24.42 14.92 -8.15
N SER A 175 -23.53 15.93 -8.12
CA SER A 175 -22.19 15.83 -8.69
C SER A 175 -21.35 14.78 -7.98
N SER A 176 -21.45 14.68 -6.65
CA SER A 176 -20.74 13.67 -5.88
C SER A 176 -21.15 12.23 -6.21
N TYR A 177 -22.42 12.03 -6.59
CA TYR A 177 -22.94 10.72 -6.95
C TYR A 177 -22.66 10.34 -8.41
N SER A 178 -22.58 11.33 -9.31
CA SER A 178 -22.38 11.11 -10.76
C SER A 178 -20.90 10.87 -11.15
N ASP A 179 -19.95 11.28 -10.33
CA ASP A 179 -18.51 11.10 -10.55
C ASP A 179 -18.05 9.66 -10.28
#